data_3b3a3020fc1110663ae53d008a746ba2
#
_entry.id   3b3a3020fc1110663ae53d008a746ba2
#
_cell.length_a   1.000
_cell.length_b   1.000
_cell.length_c   1.000
_cell.angle_alpha   90.00
_cell.angle_beta   90.00
_cell.angle_gamma   90.00
#
_symmetry.space_group_name_H-M   'P 1'
#
loop_
_entity.id
_entity.type
_entity.pdbx_description
1 polymer ?
#
loop_
_entity_poly.entity_id
_entity_poly.type
_entity_poly.pdbx_seq_one_letter_code
_entity_poly.pdbx_strand_id
1 'polypeptide(L)'
;MADEVRQLASRTSKATEEIVGVVRQNQDMARDAVALMTDGRLQAEQGLSLAAEAGTVIVEIQDGAQKVVSAVGQFANQLSS
;
A
#
# COMPACT_ATOMS: atom_id res chain seq x y z
N MET A 1 6.68 -33.84 -49.44
CA MET A 1 7.53 -32.68 -49.13
C MET A 1 6.73 -31.41 -48.91
N ALA A 2 5.89 -31.02 -49.87
CA ALA A 2 5.05 -29.82 -49.73
C ALA A 2 4.07 -29.90 -48.55
N ASP A 3 3.54 -31.09 -48.27
CA ASP A 3 2.61 -31.30 -47.15
C ASP A 3 3.31 -31.10 -45.80
N GLU A 4 4.55 -31.58 -45.70
CA GLU A 4 5.33 -31.42 -44.45
C GLU A 4 5.66 -29.95 -44.19
N VAL A 5 6.02 -29.20 -45.23
CA VAL A 5 6.29 -27.77 -45.11
C VAL A 5 4.99 -27.03 -44.72
N ARG A 6 3.86 -27.41 -45.30
CA ARG A 6 2.58 -26.81 -45.01
C ARG A 6 2.14 -27.08 -43.56
N GLN A 7 2.35 -28.32 -43.10
CA GLN A 7 2.07 -28.69 -41.70
C GLN A 7 2.97 -27.94 -40.74
N LEU A 8 4.25 -27.83 -41.07
CA LEU A 8 5.19 -27.08 -40.23
C LEU A 8 4.81 -25.61 -40.15
N ALA A 9 4.46 -25.01 -41.30
CA ALA A 9 3.99 -23.62 -41.33
C ALA A 9 2.75 -23.41 -40.47
N SER A 10 1.77 -24.35 -40.53
CA SER A 10 0.56 -24.30 -39.72
C SER A 10 0.87 -24.41 -38.22
N ARG A 11 1.75 -25.33 -37.86
CA ARG A 11 2.17 -25.53 -36.47
C ARG A 11 2.91 -24.32 -35.93
N THR A 12 3.77 -23.73 -36.76
CA THR A 12 4.53 -22.51 -36.41
C THR A 12 3.56 -21.35 -36.17
N SER A 13 2.57 -21.21 -37.07
CA SER A 13 1.56 -20.15 -36.95
C SER A 13 0.79 -20.28 -35.61
N LYS A 14 0.35 -21.51 -35.26
CA LYS A 14 -0.33 -21.78 -34.02
C LYS A 14 0.53 -21.49 -32.81
N ALA A 15 1.79 -21.92 -32.87
CA ALA A 15 2.73 -21.66 -31.78
C ALA A 15 2.96 -20.17 -31.59
N THR A 16 3.06 -19.42 -32.67
CA THR A 16 3.19 -17.95 -32.63
C THR A 16 1.98 -17.29 -32.01
N GLU A 17 0.78 -17.76 -32.37
CA GLU A 17 -0.46 -17.25 -31.77
C GLU A 17 -0.51 -17.51 -30.26
N GLU A 18 -0.09 -18.69 -29.84
CA GLU A 18 -0.01 -19.03 -28.42
C GLU A 18 0.96 -18.13 -27.67
N ILE A 19 2.13 -17.86 -28.26
CA ILE A 19 3.14 -16.97 -27.70
C ILE A 19 2.56 -15.56 -27.53
N VAL A 20 1.90 -15.05 -28.55
CA VAL A 20 1.25 -13.73 -28.50
C VAL A 20 0.24 -13.68 -27.37
N GLY A 21 -0.56 -14.74 -27.21
CA GLY A 21 -1.54 -14.86 -26.13
C GLY A 21 -0.89 -14.82 -24.75
N VAL A 22 0.19 -15.58 -24.57
CA VAL A 22 0.92 -15.61 -23.29
C VAL A 22 1.56 -14.25 -23.00
N VAL A 23 2.15 -13.61 -23.99
CA VAL A 23 2.75 -12.27 -23.81
C VAL A 23 1.68 -11.27 -23.39
N ARG A 24 0.51 -11.33 -24.03
CA ARG A 24 -0.60 -10.43 -23.67
C ARG A 24 -1.07 -10.65 -22.25
N GLN A 25 -1.22 -11.91 -21.83
CA GLN A 25 -1.57 -12.26 -20.45
C GLN A 25 -0.52 -11.73 -19.47
N ASN A 26 0.76 -11.89 -19.81
CA ASN A 26 1.85 -11.41 -18.97
C ASN A 26 1.82 -9.89 -18.82
N GLN A 27 1.52 -9.18 -19.90
CA GLN A 27 1.39 -7.73 -19.87
C GLN A 27 0.23 -7.29 -18.97
N ASP A 28 -0.91 -7.99 -19.05
CA ASP A 28 -2.06 -7.71 -18.21
C ASP A 28 -1.74 -7.97 -16.74
N MET A 29 -1.07 -9.10 -16.45
CA MET A 29 -0.63 -9.44 -15.09
C MET A 29 0.34 -8.41 -14.54
N ALA A 30 1.29 -7.95 -15.36
CA ALA A 30 2.23 -6.91 -14.94
C ALA A 30 1.52 -5.61 -14.64
N ARG A 31 0.54 -5.25 -15.44
CA ARG A 31 -0.26 -4.04 -15.24
C ARG A 31 -1.05 -4.12 -13.94
N ASP A 32 -1.66 -5.27 -13.66
CA ASP A 32 -2.39 -5.52 -12.43
C ASP A 32 -1.47 -5.45 -11.21
N ALA A 33 -0.26 -6.01 -11.33
CA ALA A 33 0.73 -5.98 -10.27
C ALA A 33 1.16 -4.54 -9.94
N VAL A 34 1.38 -3.72 -10.97
CA VAL A 34 1.72 -2.31 -10.78
C VAL A 34 0.57 -1.56 -10.10
N ALA A 35 -0.67 -1.84 -10.50
CA ALA A 35 -1.85 -1.22 -9.88
C ALA A 35 -1.94 -1.58 -8.39
N LEU A 36 -1.71 -2.85 -8.04
CA LEU A 36 -1.70 -3.30 -6.65
C LEU A 36 -0.59 -2.64 -5.84
N MET A 37 0.59 -2.50 -6.45
CA MET A 37 1.72 -1.83 -5.81
C MET A 37 1.43 -0.36 -5.54
N THR A 38 0.78 0.32 -6.48
CA THR A 38 0.39 1.72 -6.34
C THR A 38 -0.64 1.87 -5.20
N ASP A 39 -1.65 1.01 -5.16
CA ASP A 39 -2.64 1.00 -4.09
C ASP A 39 -1.99 0.74 -2.73
N GLY A 40 -1.09 -0.24 -2.66
CA GLY A 40 -0.36 -0.56 -1.45
C GLY A 40 0.47 0.61 -0.95
N ARG A 41 1.10 1.33 -1.87
CA ARG A 41 1.89 2.51 -1.55
C ARG A 41 1.01 3.62 -0.98
N LEU A 42 -0.15 3.86 -1.60
CA LEU A 42 -1.10 4.86 -1.13
C LEU A 42 -1.62 4.51 0.27
N GLN A 43 -1.95 3.25 0.51
CA GLN A 43 -2.40 2.78 1.82
C GLN A 43 -1.30 2.96 2.87
N ALA A 44 -0.05 2.68 2.50
CA ALA A 44 1.09 2.86 3.41
C ALA A 44 1.28 4.34 3.76
N GLU A 45 1.16 5.22 2.78
CA GLU A 45 1.25 6.68 3.00
C GLU A 45 0.13 7.16 3.93
N GLN A 46 -1.09 6.68 3.72
CA GLN A 46 -2.23 6.99 4.59
C GLN A 46 -1.98 6.47 6.01
N GLY A 47 -1.44 5.26 6.13
CA GLY A 47 -1.10 4.67 7.42
C GLY A 47 -0.07 5.49 8.17
N LEU A 48 0.96 5.96 7.48
CA LEU A 48 1.98 6.84 8.07
C LEU A 48 1.37 8.16 8.54
N SER A 49 0.49 8.74 7.74
CA SER A 49 -0.20 9.97 8.09
C SER A 49 -1.07 9.79 9.35
N LEU A 50 -1.82 8.69 9.42
CA LEU A 50 -2.64 8.36 10.58
C LEU A 50 -1.78 8.13 11.82
N ALA A 51 -0.64 7.46 11.68
CA ALA A 51 0.29 7.23 12.78
C ALA A 51 0.86 8.56 13.30
N ALA A 52 1.17 9.48 12.41
CA ALA A 52 1.65 10.81 12.78
C ALA A 52 0.57 11.59 13.55
N GLU A 53 -0.67 11.54 13.09
CA GLU A 53 -1.80 12.16 13.76
C GLU A 53 -2.01 11.57 15.16
N ALA A 54 -1.93 10.24 15.27
CA ALA A 54 -2.06 9.54 16.55
C ALA A 54 -0.95 9.98 17.51
N GLY A 55 0.27 10.14 17.02
CA GLY A 55 1.40 10.63 17.79
C GLY A 55 1.14 12.04 18.33
N THR A 56 0.59 12.91 17.51
CA THR A 56 0.22 14.27 17.90
C THR A 56 -0.83 14.26 19.01
N VAL A 57 -1.86 13.42 18.86
CA VAL A 57 -2.91 13.29 19.87
C VAL A 57 -2.33 12.79 21.20
N ILE A 58 -1.40 11.84 21.16
CA ILE A 58 -0.75 11.32 22.36
C ILE A 58 0.00 12.44 23.09
N VAL A 59 0.74 13.27 22.35
CA VAL A 59 1.45 14.42 22.94
C VAL A 59 0.47 15.40 23.56
N GLU A 60 -0.65 15.66 22.91
CA GLU A 60 -1.70 16.54 23.45
C GLU A 60 -2.30 15.99 24.74
N ILE A 61 -2.50 14.67 24.80
CA ILE A 61 -3.01 13.99 26.01
C ILE A 61 -2.00 14.14 27.15
N GLN A 62 -0.72 13.93 26.87
CA GLN A 62 0.34 14.08 27.87
C GLN A 62 0.42 15.51 28.39
N ASP A 63 0.32 16.48 27.51
CA ASP A 63 0.33 17.89 27.85
C ASP A 63 -0.89 18.24 28.73
N GLY A 64 -2.06 17.76 28.36
CA GLY A 64 -3.27 17.92 29.14
C GLY A 64 -3.18 17.30 30.54
N ALA A 65 -2.59 16.10 30.62
CA ALA A 65 -2.36 15.43 31.90
C ALA A 65 -1.44 16.22 32.80
N GLN A 66 -0.36 16.80 32.25
CA GLN A 66 0.56 17.65 33.02
C GLN A 66 -0.16 18.90 33.55
N LYS A 67 -1.04 19.49 32.74
CA LYS A 67 -1.82 20.65 33.15
C LYS A 67 -2.75 20.29 34.31
N VAL A 68 -3.35 19.12 34.26
CA VAL A 68 -4.22 18.64 35.38
C VAL A 68 -3.40 18.45 36.65
N VAL A 69 -2.23 17.80 36.53
CA VAL A 69 -1.34 17.59 37.69
C VAL A 69 -0.92 18.95 38.29
N SER A 70 -0.59 19.91 37.46
CA SER A 70 -0.22 21.25 37.86
C SER A 70 -1.36 21.95 38.61
N ALA A 71 -2.58 21.84 38.05
CA ALA A 71 -3.77 22.45 38.68
C ALA A 71 -4.09 21.80 40.02
N VAL A 72 -3.96 20.47 40.12
CA VAL A 72 -4.18 19.75 41.39
C VAL A 72 -3.13 20.18 42.42
N GLY A 73 -1.88 20.33 41.98
CA GLY A 73 -0.80 20.81 42.88
C GLY A 73 -1.07 22.19 43.41
N GLN A 74 -1.51 23.11 42.56
CA GLN A 74 -1.88 24.46 42.98
C GLN A 74 -3.04 24.45 43.97
N PHE A 75 -4.05 23.63 43.71
CA PHE A 75 -5.22 23.50 44.60
C PHE A 75 -4.79 22.96 45.95
N ALA A 76 -3.98 21.91 45.98
CA ALA A 76 -3.45 21.34 47.21
C ALA A 76 -2.65 22.38 48.01
N ASN A 77 -1.85 23.18 47.31
CA ASN A 77 -1.05 24.24 47.92
C ASN A 77 -1.93 25.31 48.56
N GLN A 78 -3.01 25.69 47.88
CA GLN A 78 -3.98 26.66 48.41
C GLN A 78 -4.67 26.13 49.65
N LEU A 79 -4.98 24.83 49.69
CA LEU A 79 -5.64 24.21 50.82
C LEU A 79 -4.74 24.15 52.06
N SER A 80 -3.41 23.98 51.86
CA SER A 80 -2.49 23.85 52.98
C SER A 80 -2.01 25.19 53.51
N SER A 81 -2.26 26.26 52.80
CA SER A 81 -1.96 27.59 53.31
C SER A 81 -3.17 28.19 53.97
#